data_43b91dafdffb7a1af373c8b8919afa22
#
_entry.id   43b91dafdffb7a1af373c8b8919afa22
#
_cell.length_a   1.000
_cell.length_b   1.000
_cell.length_c   1.000
_cell.angle_alpha   90.00
_cell.angle_beta   90.00
_cell.angle_gamma   90.00
#
_symmetry.space_group_name_H-M   'P 1'
#
loop_
_entity.id
_entity.type
_entity.pdbx_description
1 polymer ?
#
loop_
_entity_poly.entity_id
_entity_poly.type
_entity_poly.pdbx_seq_one_letter_code
_entity_poly.pdbx_strand_id
1 'polypeptide(L)'
;MSIEKNIQTVKDFFAAIGRGDREALLALAAEDIEWIIPGEDWPLAGTRHGHAGLADLLETASKSIETSTEPREFVAQGDRVLVVGFARGKIKATNKSFEDDWIFAITVRDGRLTNIREYVDTQALARASKTDTNPTPSLIDTATAQRAS
;
A
#
# COMPACT_ATOMS: atom_id res chain seq x y z
N MET A 1 6.44 -11.77 24.12
CA MET A 1 5.49 -10.66 23.84
C MET A 1 4.10 -11.23 23.83
N SER A 2 3.15 -10.47 24.35
CA SER A 2 1.78 -10.92 24.34
C SER A 2 1.12 -10.57 23.00
N ILE A 3 0.06 -11.32 22.70
CA ILE A 3 -0.73 -11.07 21.49
C ILE A 3 -1.33 -9.66 21.55
N GLU A 4 -1.80 -9.22 22.71
CA GLU A 4 -2.35 -7.88 22.87
C GLU A 4 -1.33 -6.80 22.58
N LYS A 5 -0.08 -6.99 23.01
CA LYS A 5 0.98 -6.04 22.73
C LYS A 5 1.32 -6.00 21.24
N ASN A 6 1.32 -7.15 20.59
CA ASN A 6 1.57 -7.22 19.16
C ASN A 6 0.48 -6.51 18.37
N ILE A 7 -0.77 -6.70 18.75
CA ILE A 7 -1.90 -5.98 18.12
C ILE A 7 -1.73 -4.47 18.35
N GLN A 8 -1.34 -4.06 19.56
CA GLN A 8 -1.17 -2.63 19.84
C GLN A 8 -0.05 -2.03 18.99
N THR A 9 1.06 -2.77 18.82
CA THR A 9 2.16 -2.31 17.95
C THR A 9 1.67 -2.08 16.53
N VAL A 10 0.83 -2.98 16.02
CA VAL A 10 0.27 -2.84 14.67
C VAL A 10 -0.71 -1.68 14.59
N LYS A 11 -1.52 -1.47 15.64
CA LYS A 11 -2.41 -0.31 15.69
C LYS A 11 -1.62 1.00 15.71
N ASP A 12 -0.51 1.04 16.44
CA ASP A 12 0.37 2.20 16.48
C ASP A 12 0.97 2.48 15.09
N PHE A 13 1.31 1.42 14.37
CA PHE A 13 1.81 1.51 13.00
C PHE A 13 0.78 2.19 12.09
N PHE A 14 -0.47 1.73 12.10
CA PHE A 14 -1.49 2.35 11.26
C PHE A 14 -1.80 3.78 11.67
N ALA A 15 -1.75 4.07 12.98
CA ALA A 15 -1.93 5.44 13.47
C ALA A 15 -0.81 6.36 12.96
N ALA A 16 0.43 5.87 12.97
CA ALA A 16 1.57 6.63 12.46
C ALA A 16 1.45 6.88 10.96
N ILE A 17 0.99 5.89 10.20
CA ILE A 17 0.72 6.06 8.77
C ILE A 17 -0.32 7.18 8.57
N GLY A 18 -1.41 7.14 9.33
CA GLY A 18 -2.48 8.12 9.21
C GLY A 18 -2.04 9.54 9.53
N ARG A 19 -1.05 9.70 10.42
CA ARG A 19 -0.50 11.02 10.76
C ARG A 19 0.61 11.46 9.82
N GLY A 20 1.12 10.56 8.97
CA GLY A 20 2.31 10.82 8.19
C GLY A 20 3.55 10.95 9.06
N ASP A 21 3.59 10.26 10.17
CA ASP A 21 4.67 10.35 11.16
C ASP A 21 5.79 9.38 10.81
N ARG A 22 6.70 9.84 9.96
CA ARG A 22 7.80 9.03 9.46
C ARG A 22 8.71 8.52 10.58
N GLU A 23 8.98 9.37 11.54
CA GLU A 23 9.87 9.04 12.65
C GLU A 23 9.29 7.91 13.50
N ALA A 24 8.00 7.97 13.79
CA ALA A 24 7.31 6.92 14.54
C ALA A 24 7.30 5.61 13.76
N LEU A 25 7.12 5.65 12.44
CA LEU A 25 7.13 4.45 11.61
C LEU A 25 8.50 3.78 11.65
N LEU A 26 9.57 4.56 11.53
CA LEU A 26 10.92 4.00 11.60
C LEU A 26 11.22 3.40 12.98
N ALA A 27 10.72 4.03 14.04
CA ALA A 27 10.92 3.54 15.39
C ALA A 27 10.21 2.20 15.65
N LEU A 28 9.07 1.97 14.98
CA LEU A 28 8.32 0.72 15.09
C LEU A 28 8.91 -0.41 14.25
N ALA A 29 9.72 -0.09 13.26
CA ALA A 29 10.25 -1.07 12.32
C ALA A 29 11.60 -1.61 12.80
N ALA A 30 11.78 -2.93 12.66
CA ALA A 30 13.08 -3.53 12.88
C ALA A 30 14.07 -3.00 11.85
N GLU A 31 15.38 -3.03 12.18
CA GLU A 31 16.39 -2.53 11.25
C GLU A 31 16.43 -3.31 9.95
N ASP A 32 16.07 -4.58 9.99
CA ASP A 32 16.08 -5.47 8.83
C ASP A 32 14.66 -5.74 8.31
N ILE A 33 13.73 -4.84 8.54
CA ILE A 33 12.34 -5.01 8.10
C ILE A 33 12.27 -5.33 6.61
N GLU A 34 11.33 -6.20 6.24
CA GLU A 34 11.02 -6.48 4.86
C GLU A 34 9.55 -6.14 4.61
N TRP A 35 9.29 -5.31 3.61
CA TRP A 35 7.93 -4.90 3.27
C TRP A 35 7.67 -5.27 1.81
N ILE A 36 6.72 -6.18 1.59
CA ILE A 36 6.42 -6.75 0.28
C ILE A 36 5.07 -6.21 -0.20
N ILE A 37 5.09 -5.49 -1.30
CA ILE A 37 3.91 -4.91 -1.91
C ILE A 37 3.71 -5.57 -3.28
N PRO A 38 2.57 -6.25 -3.51
CA PRO A 38 2.35 -7.00 -4.74
C PRO A 38 2.02 -6.10 -5.92
N GLY A 39 2.01 -6.72 -7.11
CA GLY A 39 1.64 -6.04 -8.34
C GLY A 39 2.84 -5.63 -9.14
N GLU A 40 2.60 -5.07 -10.32
CA GLU A 40 3.67 -4.67 -11.24
C GLU A 40 3.46 -3.28 -11.82
N ASP A 41 2.22 -2.85 -11.94
CA ASP A 41 1.89 -1.68 -12.74
C ASP A 41 1.35 -0.53 -11.89
N TRP A 42 1.89 -0.37 -10.68
CA TRP A 42 1.52 0.76 -9.84
C TRP A 42 2.73 1.19 -8.99
N PRO A 43 2.72 2.46 -8.53
CA PRO A 43 3.95 3.07 -8.00
C PRO A 43 4.60 2.40 -6.80
N LEU A 44 3.79 1.76 -5.93
CA LEU A 44 4.33 1.21 -4.69
C LEU A 44 4.71 -0.26 -4.79
N ALA A 45 4.44 -0.93 -5.91
CA ALA A 45 4.76 -2.35 -6.06
C ALA A 45 6.25 -2.61 -5.87
N GLY A 46 6.56 -3.74 -5.23
CA GLY A 46 7.94 -4.15 -5.03
C GLY A 46 8.25 -4.46 -3.57
N THR A 47 9.44 -4.99 -3.34
CA THR A 47 9.91 -5.34 -2.01
C THR A 47 10.93 -4.32 -1.54
N ARG A 48 10.77 -3.84 -0.30
CA ARG A 48 11.71 -2.90 0.33
C ARG A 48 12.34 -3.56 1.54
N HIS A 49 13.62 -3.28 1.74
CA HIS A 49 14.39 -3.86 2.83
C HIS A 49 14.98 -2.79 3.73
N GLY A 50 14.86 -3.00 5.04
CA GLY A 50 15.49 -2.16 6.04
C GLY A 50 14.90 -0.77 6.14
N HIS A 51 15.48 0.04 7.01
CA HIS A 51 15.01 1.41 7.21
C HIS A 51 15.18 2.26 5.96
N ALA A 52 16.23 2.02 5.16
CA ALA A 52 16.42 2.74 3.91
C ALA A 52 15.29 2.42 2.92
N GLY A 53 14.90 1.14 2.83
CA GLY A 53 13.77 0.75 1.98
C GLY A 53 12.46 1.32 2.47
N LEU A 54 12.25 1.35 3.78
CA LEU A 54 11.05 1.95 4.36
C LEU A 54 10.99 3.45 4.06
N ALA A 55 12.10 4.15 4.23
CA ALA A 55 12.16 5.59 3.91
C ALA A 55 11.86 5.84 2.43
N ASP A 56 12.40 5.00 1.54
CA ASP A 56 12.13 5.08 0.11
C ASP A 56 10.64 4.88 -0.18
N LEU A 57 10.02 3.89 0.47
CA LEU A 57 8.59 3.64 0.30
C LEU A 57 7.76 4.85 0.72
N LEU A 58 8.07 5.43 1.87
CA LEU A 58 7.33 6.59 2.37
C LEU A 58 7.49 7.79 1.44
N GLU A 59 8.68 7.99 0.91
CA GLU A 59 8.95 9.07 -0.03
C GLU A 59 8.17 8.85 -1.34
N THR A 60 8.23 7.63 -1.88
CA THR A 60 7.52 7.29 -3.11
C THR A 60 6.01 7.45 -2.93
N ALA A 61 5.48 7.00 -1.77
CA ALA A 61 4.06 7.10 -1.48
C ALA A 61 3.62 8.57 -1.43
N SER A 62 4.40 9.43 -0.78
CA SER A 62 4.03 10.84 -0.64
C SER A 62 3.98 11.55 -2.00
N LYS A 63 4.78 11.09 -2.96
CA LYS A 63 4.82 11.69 -4.30
C LYS A 63 3.83 11.07 -5.27
N SER A 64 3.38 9.85 -5.01
CA SER A 64 2.66 9.05 -5.99
C SER A 64 1.18 8.88 -5.71
N ILE A 65 0.77 8.86 -4.44
CA ILE A 65 -0.63 8.58 -4.11
C ILE A 65 -1.14 9.49 -3.00
N GLU A 66 -2.45 9.69 -3.01
CA GLU A 66 -3.20 10.23 -1.88
C GLU A 66 -4.11 9.09 -1.45
N THR A 67 -4.06 8.72 -0.20
CA THR A 67 -4.86 7.59 0.24
C THR A 67 -5.30 7.76 1.69
N SER A 68 -6.48 7.21 1.97
CA SER A 68 -7.02 7.08 3.32
C SER A 68 -7.17 5.58 3.57
N THR A 69 -6.47 5.08 4.56
CA THR A 69 -6.44 3.66 4.90
C THR A 69 -7.19 3.42 6.19
N GLU A 70 -8.11 2.48 6.17
CA GLU A 70 -8.97 2.18 7.31
C GLU A 70 -8.79 0.72 7.72
N PRO A 71 -7.98 0.42 8.77
CA PRO A 71 -7.93 -0.94 9.30
C PRO A 71 -9.23 -1.23 10.05
N ARG A 72 -9.80 -2.40 9.81
CA ARG A 72 -11.11 -2.76 10.34
C ARG A 72 -11.08 -3.93 11.30
N GLU A 73 -10.23 -4.90 11.04
CA GLU A 73 -10.24 -6.15 11.79
C GLU A 73 -8.82 -6.62 12.03
N PHE A 74 -8.51 -7.02 13.27
CA PHE A 74 -7.18 -7.50 13.64
C PHE A 74 -7.31 -8.93 14.16
N VAL A 75 -6.58 -9.86 13.53
CA VAL A 75 -6.56 -11.27 13.93
C VAL A 75 -5.10 -11.63 14.20
N ALA A 76 -4.82 -12.14 15.39
CA ALA A 76 -3.44 -12.41 15.79
C ALA A 76 -3.26 -13.85 16.24
N GLN A 77 -2.10 -14.41 15.89
CA GLN A 77 -1.70 -15.73 16.32
C GLN A 77 -0.17 -15.74 16.39
N GLY A 78 0.37 -16.06 17.55
CA GLY A 78 1.81 -16.07 17.75
C GLY A 78 2.38 -14.67 17.52
N ASP A 79 3.40 -14.57 16.66
CA ASP A 79 4.02 -13.30 16.32
C ASP A 79 3.40 -12.65 15.06
N ARG A 80 2.29 -13.22 14.53
CA ARG A 80 1.63 -12.75 13.32
C ARG A 80 0.36 -11.99 13.66
N VAL A 81 0.18 -10.86 12.99
CA VAL A 81 -1.07 -10.09 13.06
C VAL A 81 -1.56 -9.88 11.64
N LEU A 82 -2.77 -10.36 11.35
CA LEU A 82 -3.44 -10.11 10.09
C LEU A 82 -4.41 -8.96 10.29
N VAL A 83 -4.38 -8.00 9.37
CA VAL A 83 -5.26 -6.84 9.44
C VAL A 83 -6.09 -6.80 8.16
N VAL A 84 -7.40 -6.80 8.32
CA VAL A 84 -8.31 -6.64 7.19
C VAL A 84 -8.76 -5.18 7.17
N GLY A 85 -8.69 -4.56 6.01
CA GLY A 85 -9.03 -3.15 5.93
C GLY A 85 -9.46 -2.72 4.54
N PHE A 86 -9.62 -1.42 4.41
CA PHE A 86 -10.10 -0.79 3.19
C PHE A 86 -9.36 0.52 2.99
N ALA A 87 -9.07 0.83 1.74
CA ALA A 87 -8.45 2.10 1.39
C ALA A 87 -9.16 2.71 0.20
N ARG A 88 -9.19 4.01 0.16
CA ARG A 88 -9.60 4.74 -1.04
C ARG A 88 -8.61 5.86 -1.27
N GLY A 89 -8.40 6.19 -2.51
CA GLY A 89 -7.41 7.20 -2.82
C GLY A 89 -7.35 7.51 -4.30
N LYS A 90 -6.23 8.10 -4.67
CA LYS A 90 -6.01 8.60 -6.00
C LYS A 90 -4.54 8.46 -6.37
N ILE A 91 -4.28 8.06 -7.61
CA ILE A 91 -2.92 8.06 -8.15
C ILE A 91 -2.65 9.46 -8.69
N LYS A 92 -1.63 10.12 -8.15
CA LYS A 92 -1.38 11.53 -8.49
C LYS A 92 -1.06 11.74 -9.97
N ALA A 93 -0.28 10.85 -10.56
CA ALA A 93 0.14 10.98 -11.96
C ALA A 93 -1.02 10.96 -12.94
N THR A 94 -2.08 10.21 -12.65
CA THR A 94 -3.23 10.06 -13.55
C THR A 94 -4.46 10.79 -13.06
N ASN A 95 -4.47 11.19 -11.79
CA ASN A 95 -5.63 11.76 -11.10
C ASN A 95 -6.84 10.81 -11.05
N LYS A 96 -6.58 9.51 -11.18
CA LYS A 96 -7.64 8.49 -11.13
C LYS A 96 -7.80 7.94 -9.73
N SER A 97 -9.06 7.77 -9.33
CA SER A 97 -9.42 7.25 -8.01
C SER A 97 -9.37 5.72 -7.99
N PHE A 98 -9.14 5.16 -6.82
CA PHE A 98 -9.25 3.72 -6.60
C PHE A 98 -9.88 3.43 -5.25
N GLU A 99 -10.43 2.22 -5.15
CA GLU A 99 -10.88 1.62 -3.89
C GLU A 99 -10.22 0.26 -3.80
N ASP A 100 -9.84 -0.12 -2.59
CA ASP A 100 -8.96 -1.25 -2.38
C ASP A 100 -9.32 -1.94 -1.06
N ASP A 101 -9.86 -3.15 -1.16
CA ASP A 101 -9.99 -4.04 -0.01
C ASP A 101 -8.65 -4.74 0.16
N TRP A 102 -8.08 -4.67 1.35
CA TRP A 102 -6.73 -5.19 1.56
C TRP A 102 -6.62 -6.03 2.82
N ILE A 103 -5.61 -6.88 2.84
CA ILE A 103 -5.15 -7.60 4.02
C ILE A 103 -3.65 -7.39 4.14
N PHE A 104 -3.19 -7.00 5.32
CA PHE A 104 -1.77 -6.96 5.63
C PHE A 104 -1.44 -8.13 6.55
N ALA A 105 -0.43 -8.91 6.19
CA ALA A 105 0.11 -9.96 7.06
C ALA A 105 1.39 -9.40 7.66
N ILE A 106 1.40 -9.20 8.98
CA ILE A 106 2.48 -8.50 9.68
C ILE A 106 3.09 -9.43 10.72
N THR A 107 4.42 -9.47 10.78
CA THR A 107 5.14 -10.19 11.83
C THR A 107 5.72 -9.17 12.79
N VAL A 108 5.48 -9.38 14.10
CA VAL A 108 5.99 -8.52 15.17
C VAL A 108 6.88 -9.36 16.07
N ARG A 109 8.12 -8.95 16.26
CA ARG A 109 9.06 -9.61 17.17
C ARG A 109 9.74 -8.56 18.03
N ASP A 110 9.78 -8.84 19.33
CA ASP A 110 10.40 -7.94 20.31
C ASP A 110 9.90 -6.51 20.19
N GLY A 111 8.58 -6.38 19.93
CA GLY A 111 7.92 -5.09 19.86
C GLY A 111 8.17 -4.33 18.57
N ARG A 112 8.75 -4.96 17.55
CA ARG A 112 9.05 -4.31 16.28
C ARG A 112 8.51 -5.10 15.11
N LEU A 113 8.16 -4.37 14.05
CA LEU A 113 7.68 -4.96 12.81
C LEU A 113 8.86 -5.50 12.03
N THR A 114 8.88 -6.80 11.76
CA THR A 114 9.97 -7.43 11.03
C THR A 114 9.60 -7.77 9.60
N ASN A 115 8.31 -7.97 9.32
CA ASN A 115 7.85 -8.33 7.99
C ASN A 115 6.44 -7.80 7.78
N ILE A 116 6.21 -7.16 6.65
CA ILE A 116 4.88 -6.71 6.23
C ILE A 116 4.67 -7.21 4.82
N ARG A 117 3.62 -7.99 4.61
CA ARG A 117 3.21 -8.40 3.26
C ARG A 117 1.79 -7.90 3.03
N GLU A 118 1.62 -7.13 1.97
CA GLU A 118 0.31 -6.61 1.61
C GLU A 118 -0.36 -7.53 0.60
N TYR A 119 -1.67 -7.66 0.73
CA TYR A 119 -2.54 -8.29 -0.26
C TYR A 119 -3.58 -7.23 -0.59
N VAL A 120 -3.44 -6.63 -1.75
CA VAL A 120 -4.25 -5.48 -2.17
C VAL A 120 -4.90 -5.79 -3.51
N ASP A 121 -5.86 -4.97 -3.89
CA ASP A 121 -6.51 -5.11 -5.20
C ASP A 121 -5.57 -4.56 -6.28
N THR A 122 -4.66 -5.41 -6.73
CA THR A 122 -3.63 -5.01 -7.70
C THR A 122 -4.23 -4.58 -9.03
N GLN A 123 -5.36 -5.15 -9.41
CA GLN A 123 -6.02 -4.77 -10.66
C GLN A 123 -6.57 -3.33 -10.57
N ALA A 124 -7.21 -2.99 -9.46
CA ALA A 124 -7.74 -1.64 -9.26
C ALA A 124 -6.61 -0.61 -9.25
N LEU A 125 -5.51 -0.94 -8.57
CA LEU A 125 -4.35 -0.03 -8.48
C LEU A 125 -3.66 0.13 -9.83
N ALA A 126 -3.49 -0.94 -10.58
CA ALA A 126 -2.91 -0.90 -11.92
C ALA A 126 -3.79 -0.07 -12.87
N ARG A 127 -5.09 -0.27 -12.79
CA ARG A 127 -6.05 0.46 -13.65
C ARG A 127 -5.99 1.95 -13.36
N ALA A 128 -5.94 2.34 -12.10
CA ALA A 128 -5.86 3.74 -11.71
C ALA A 128 -4.51 4.36 -12.09
N SER A 129 -3.48 3.55 -12.24
CA SER A 129 -2.12 4.01 -12.58
C SER A 129 -1.92 4.17 -14.09
N LYS A 130 -2.84 3.66 -14.91
CA LYS A 130 -2.70 3.66 -16.36
C LYS A 130 -3.13 5.00 -16.94
N THR A 131 -2.29 5.58 -17.79
CA THR A 131 -2.62 6.83 -18.45
C THR A 131 -3.64 6.59 -19.58
N ASP A 132 -4.44 7.60 -19.89
CA ASP A 132 -5.46 7.54 -20.96
C ASP A 132 -4.84 7.98 -22.27
N THR A 133 -3.80 7.38 -22.66
CA THR A 133 -3.17 7.74 -23.91
C THR A 133 -3.61 6.85 -25.03
N ASN A 134 -4.45 6.55 -25.38
CA ASN A 134 -4.71 5.77 -26.32
C ASN A 134 -5.34 6.10 -27.31
N PRO A 135 -4.86 6.27 -27.81
CA PRO A 135 -5.33 6.50 -28.61
C PRO A 135 -6.27 6.00 -29.17
N THR A 136 -6.04 6.19 -29.14
CA THR A 136 -6.75 5.97 -29.54
C THR A 136 -7.24 6.09 -29.98
N PRO A 137 -7.21 6.10 -30.49
CA PRO A 137 -7.58 6.18 -30.78
C PRO A 137 -8.10 6.44 -31.20
N SER A 138 -7.98 6.46 -31.58
CA SER A 138 -8.25 6.64 -31.57
C SER A 138 -8.72 6.85 -32.04
N LEU A 139 -8.54 6.90 -32.86
CA LEU A 139 -8.73 6.89 -32.93
C LEU A 139 -9.23 6.75 -33.27
N ILE A 140 -9.16 6.68 -33.86
CA ILE A 140 -9.46 6.31 -33.77
C ILE A 140 -10.16 6.30 -33.93
N ASP A 141 -10.11 6.32 -34.47
CA ASP A 141 -10.57 6.09 -34.34
C ASP A 141 -11.32 6.25 -34.72
N THR A 142 -11.34 6.48 -35.49
CA THR A 142 -11.79 6.45 -35.61
C THR A 142 -12.47 6.33 -35.97
N ALA A 143 -12.13 6.65 -36.67
CA ALA A 143 -12.43 6.38 -36.69
C ALA A 143 -13.02 5.92 -36.73
N THR A 144 -13.11 6.06 -36.87
CA THR A 144 -13.36 5.49 -36.50
C THR A 144 -14.00 5.15 -36.19
N ALA A 145 -13.67 5.43 -36.64
CA ALA A 145 -13.85 5.03 -35.97
C ALA A 145 -14.55 4.85 -35.85
N GLN A 146 -14.52 4.97 -36.08
CA GLN A 146 -14.83 4.75 -35.67
C GLN A 146 -15.40 4.29 -35.34
N ARG A 147 -15.29 4.60 -35.89
CA ARG A 147 -15.53 4.18 -35.35
C ARG A 147 -16.01 3.60 -34.78
N ALA A 148 -15.71 3.84 -35.43
CA ALA A 148 -15.85 3.32 -34.63
C ALA A 148 -16.33 3.04 -34.19
N SER A 149 -16.14 3.11 -34.73
CA SER A 149 -16.27 2.63 -34.19
C SER A 149 -16.68 2.49 -33.74
#